data_dc630b285399f494a0d7f96c19431446
#
_entry.id   dc630b285399f494a0d7f96c19431446
#
_cell.length_a   1.000
_cell.length_b   1.000
_cell.length_c   1.000
_cell.angle_alpha   90.00
_cell.angle_beta   90.00
_cell.angle_gamma   90.00
#
_symmetry.space_group_name_H-M   'P 1'
#
loop_
_entity.id
_entity.type
_entity.pdbx_description
1 polymer ?
#
loop_
_entity_poly.entity_id
_entity_poly.type
_entity_poly.pdbx_seq_one_letter_code
_entity_poly.pdbx_strand_id
1 'polypeptide(L)'
;MKPKQQEETEQEQEEKQKVRKQERLKLEQDQAENQKRRQQERLQLEQEQQEKQKLRRQQQLQLEQEQDEKRKLRQQPQKKQ
;
A
#
# COMPACT_ATOMS: atom_id res chain seq x y z
N MET A 1 31.67 -54.70 1.75
CA MET A 1 32.14 -53.40 2.25
C MET A 1 31.35 -52.31 1.62
N LYS A 2 30.57 -51.62 2.40
CA LYS A 2 29.96 -50.42 1.88
C LYS A 2 31.06 -49.43 1.54
N PRO A 3 31.09 -48.94 0.33
CA PRO A 3 32.07 -47.93 0.01
C PRO A 3 31.71 -46.64 0.77
N LYS A 4 32.72 -46.01 1.30
CA LYS A 4 32.59 -44.70 1.97
C LYS A 4 31.84 -43.69 1.12
N GLN A 5 31.86 -43.88 -0.18
CA GLN A 5 31.18 -43.03 -1.15
C GLN A 5 29.66 -43.05 -0.99
N GLN A 6 29.06 -44.19 -0.57
CA GLN A 6 27.60 -44.21 -0.36
C GLN A 6 27.21 -43.47 0.89
N GLU A 7 28.00 -43.52 1.95
CA GLU A 7 27.74 -42.76 3.18
C GLU A 7 27.88 -41.26 2.91
N GLU A 8 28.91 -40.86 2.17
CA GLU A 8 29.11 -39.47 1.77
C GLU A 8 27.96 -38.96 0.91
N THR A 9 27.47 -39.80 -0.01
CA THR A 9 26.35 -39.42 -0.89
C THR A 9 25.06 -39.24 -0.11
N GLU A 10 24.80 -40.08 0.86
CA GLU A 10 23.62 -39.92 1.73
C GLU A 10 23.68 -38.63 2.55
N GLN A 11 24.83 -38.33 3.14
CA GLN A 11 25.04 -37.10 3.88
C GLN A 11 24.92 -35.87 2.99
N GLU A 12 25.51 -35.94 1.80
CA GLU A 12 25.39 -34.85 0.81
C GLU A 12 23.93 -34.62 0.41
N GLN A 13 23.18 -35.69 0.21
CA GLN A 13 21.76 -35.60 -0.12
C GLN A 13 20.95 -34.99 1.02
N GLU A 14 21.23 -35.38 2.25
CA GLU A 14 20.58 -34.78 3.44
C GLU A 14 20.89 -33.30 3.56
N GLU A 15 22.13 -32.90 3.37
CA GLU A 15 22.56 -31.51 3.38
C GLU A 15 21.87 -30.71 2.27
N LYS A 16 21.81 -31.26 1.08
CA LYS A 16 21.12 -30.63 -0.05
C LYS A 16 19.63 -30.44 0.23
N GLN A 17 18.99 -31.42 0.87
CA GLN A 17 17.59 -31.32 1.25
C GLN A 17 17.37 -30.22 2.28
N LYS A 18 18.25 -30.13 3.27
CA LYS A 18 18.19 -29.08 4.29
C LYS A 18 18.34 -27.68 3.67
N VAL A 19 19.30 -27.54 2.78
CA VAL A 19 19.53 -26.27 2.09
C VAL A 19 18.32 -25.90 1.23
N ARG A 20 17.75 -26.85 0.51
CA ARG A 20 16.54 -26.61 -0.29
C ARG A 20 15.35 -26.18 0.56
N LYS A 21 15.17 -26.82 1.73
CA LYS A 21 14.12 -26.42 2.67
C LYS A 21 14.33 -25.00 3.16
N GLN A 22 15.55 -24.65 3.53
CA GLN A 22 15.87 -23.30 3.98
C GLN A 22 15.65 -22.26 2.89
N GLU A 23 16.04 -22.58 1.67
CA GLU A 23 15.81 -21.70 0.52
C GLU A 23 14.32 -21.49 0.25
N ARG A 24 13.53 -22.56 0.33
CA ARG A 24 12.07 -22.46 0.18
C ARG A 24 11.44 -21.58 1.26
N LEU A 25 11.86 -21.78 2.51
CA LEU A 25 11.36 -20.98 3.62
C LEU A 25 11.70 -19.51 3.45
N LYS A 26 12.92 -19.21 3.03
CA LYS A 26 13.32 -17.84 2.72
C LYS A 26 12.47 -17.25 1.61
N LEU A 27 12.26 -18.00 0.56
CA LEU A 27 11.46 -17.56 -0.57
C LEU A 27 10.03 -17.28 -0.16
N GLU A 28 9.43 -18.16 0.64
CA GLU A 28 8.08 -17.98 1.16
C GLU A 28 7.99 -16.74 2.05
N GLN A 29 8.98 -16.55 2.92
CA GLN A 29 9.05 -15.37 3.78
C GLN A 29 9.19 -14.09 2.97
N ASP A 30 10.07 -14.08 1.98
CA ASP A 30 10.26 -12.92 1.11
C ASP A 30 8.99 -12.61 0.33
N GLN A 31 8.31 -13.62 -0.19
CA GLN A 31 7.05 -13.43 -0.89
C GLN A 31 5.97 -12.89 0.04
N ALA A 32 5.89 -13.42 1.25
CA ALA A 32 4.92 -12.94 2.24
C ALA A 32 5.20 -11.48 2.63
N GLU A 33 6.45 -11.12 2.84
CA GLU A 33 6.85 -9.75 3.12
C GLU A 33 6.53 -8.81 1.96
N ASN A 34 6.81 -9.24 0.74
CA ASN A 34 6.50 -8.45 -0.45
C ASN A 34 5.00 -8.24 -0.60
N GLN A 35 4.19 -9.25 -0.34
CA GLN A 35 2.73 -9.12 -0.37
C GLN A 35 2.23 -8.14 0.67
N LYS A 36 2.74 -8.23 1.89
CA LYS A 36 2.41 -7.28 2.96
C LYS A 36 2.78 -5.85 2.58
N ARG A 37 3.96 -5.68 2.01
CA ARG A 37 4.44 -4.37 1.58
C ARG A 37 3.54 -3.79 0.50
N ARG A 38 3.15 -4.60 -0.49
CA ARG A 38 2.24 -4.17 -1.55
C ARG A 38 0.87 -3.79 -1.00
N GLN A 39 0.36 -4.55 -0.05
CA GLN A 39 -0.92 -4.24 0.59
C GLN A 39 -0.84 -2.92 1.35
N GLN A 40 0.23 -2.70 2.11
CA GLN A 40 0.45 -1.45 2.83
C GLN A 40 0.57 -0.27 1.89
N GLU A 41 1.30 -0.42 0.80
CA GLU A 41 1.42 0.62 -0.22
C GLU A 41 0.08 0.96 -0.85
N ARG A 42 -0.74 -0.04 -1.15
CA ARG A 42 -2.10 0.17 -1.67
C ARG A 42 -2.98 0.93 -0.69
N LEU A 43 -2.94 0.53 0.57
CA LEU A 43 -3.70 1.19 1.62
C LEU A 43 -3.29 2.64 1.77
N GLN A 44 -1.99 2.91 1.76
CA GLN A 44 -1.48 4.29 1.82
C GLN A 44 -1.94 5.10 0.63
N LEU A 45 -1.86 4.53 -0.56
CA LEU A 45 -2.33 5.19 -1.79
C LEU A 45 -3.83 5.50 -1.73
N GLU A 46 -4.62 4.54 -1.28
CA GLU A 46 -6.07 4.75 -1.11
C GLU A 46 -6.37 5.85 -0.10
N GLN A 47 -5.67 5.85 1.02
CA GLN A 47 -5.83 6.90 2.03
C GLN A 47 -5.44 8.28 1.48
N GLU A 48 -4.33 8.36 0.78
CA GLU A 48 -3.91 9.62 0.16
C GLU A 48 -4.93 10.11 -0.86
N GLN A 49 -5.46 9.21 -1.69
CA GLN A 49 -6.48 9.58 -2.66
C GLN A 49 -7.76 10.05 -1.98
N GLN A 50 -8.18 9.38 -0.92
CA GLN A 50 -9.36 9.78 -0.15
C GLN A 50 -9.17 11.15 0.49
N GLU A 51 -8.00 11.40 1.07
CA GLU A 51 -7.67 12.70 1.65
C GLU A 51 -7.69 13.80 0.59
N LYS A 52 -7.11 13.54 -0.57
CA LYS A 52 -7.14 14.50 -1.67
C LYS A 52 -8.56 14.80 -2.14
N GLN A 53 -9.40 13.78 -2.22
CA GLN A 53 -10.80 13.97 -2.60
C GLN A 53 -11.55 14.79 -1.55
N LYS A 54 -11.34 14.51 -0.28
CA LYS A 54 -11.93 15.30 0.80
C LYS A 54 -11.51 16.76 0.72
N LEU A 55 -10.24 16.96 0.50
CA LEU A 55 -9.68 18.32 0.38
C LEU A 55 -10.31 19.07 -0.79
N ARG A 56 -10.42 18.42 -1.94
CA ARG A 56 -11.07 19.02 -3.12
C ARG A 56 -12.52 19.38 -2.84
N ARG A 57 -13.26 18.49 -2.17
CA ARG A 57 -14.65 18.74 -1.79
C ARG A 57 -14.76 19.94 -0.86
N GLN A 58 -13.89 20.02 0.13
CA GLN A 58 -13.86 21.14 1.05
C GLN A 58 -13.57 22.45 0.32
N GLN A 59 -12.61 22.44 -0.58
CA GLN A 59 -12.28 23.61 -1.39
C GLN A 59 -13.44 24.02 -2.27
N GLN A 60 -14.12 23.06 -2.89
CA GLN A 60 -15.29 23.34 -3.70
C GLN A 60 -16.43 23.93 -2.88
N LEU A 61 -16.68 23.35 -1.70
CA LEU A 61 -17.70 23.87 -0.80
C LEU A 61 -17.40 25.29 -0.36
N GLN A 62 -16.15 25.58 -0.02
CA GLN A 62 -15.74 26.94 0.32
C GLN A 62 -15.95 27.91 -0.83
N LEU A 63 -15.57 27.50 -2.03
CA LEU A 63 -15.78 28.31 -3.23
C LEU A 63 -17.26 28.57 -3.48
N GLU A 64 -18.09 27.55 -3.35
CA GLU A 64 -19.54 27.69 -3.50
C GLU A 64 -20.11 28.65 -2.46
N GLN A 65 -19.69 28.51 -1.21
CA GLN A 65 -20.12 29.39 -0.14
C GLN A 65 -19.71 30.83 -0.39
N GLU A 66 -18.48 31.05 -0.82
CA GLU A 66 -17.99 32.37 -1.16
C GLU A 66 -18.78 32.98 -2.33
N GLN A 67 -19.06 32.18 -3.33
CA GLN A 67 -19.85 32.61 -4.48
C GLN A 67 -21.29 32.96 -4.06
N ASP A 68 -21.88 32.12 -3.19
CA ASP A 68 -23.22 32.38 -2.69
C ASP A 68 -23.28 33.63 -1.84
N GLU A 69 -22.29 33.86 -1.00
CA GLU A 69 -22.18 35.08 -0.23
C GLU A 69 -22.09 36.33 -1.12
N LYS A 70 -21.25 36.23 -2.16
CA LYS A 70 -21.14 37.32 -3.14
C LYS A 70 -22.42 37.54 -3.90
N ARG A 71 -23.14 36.47 -4.26
CA ARG A 71 -24.47 36.61 -4.88
C ARG A 71 -25.47 37.30 -3.96
N LYS A 72 -25.50 36.88 -2.71
CA LYS A 72 -26.39 37.48 -1.72
C LYS A 72 -26.08 38.96 -1.56
N LEU A 73 -24.82 39.32 -1.51
CA LEU A 73 -24.41 40.70 -1.43
C LEU A 73 -24.82 41.50 -2.67
N ARG A 74 -24.74 40.92 -3.85
CA ARG A 74 -25.17 41.55 -5.10
C ARG A 74 -26.70 41.68 -5.21
N GLN A 75 -27.41 40.69 -4.69
CA GLN A 75 -28.86 40.66 -4.74
C GLN A 75 -29.52 41.49 -3.64
N GLN A 76 -28.79 41.85 -2.60
CA GLN A 76 -29.33 42.75 -1.61
C GLN A 76 -29.70 44.05 -2.28
N PRO A 77 -30.92 44.47 -2.12
CA PRO A 77 -31.32 45.76 -2.69
C PRO A 77 -30.45 46.85 -2.09
N GLN A 78 -29.75 47.53 -2.94
CA GLN A 78 -29.00 48.68 -2.53
C GLN A 78 -30.01 49.69 -1.96
N LYS A 79 -29.88 49.94 -0.69
CA LYS A 79 -30.66 50.95 -0.08
C LYS A 79 -30.22 52.28 -0.67
N LYS A 80 -30.92 52.68 -1.65
CA LYS A 80 -30.73 54.02 -2.12
C LYS A 80 -31.31 54.97 -1.12
N GLN A 81 -30.54 55.84 -0.83
CA GLN A 81 -30.95 56.91 0.03
C GLN A 81 -31.40 58.13 -0.69
#